data_297b1cff6a1c14b07aeebb104658ea13
#
_entry.id   297b1cff6a1c14b07aeebb104658ea13
#
_cell.length_a   1.000
_cell.length_b   1.000
_cell.length_c   1.000
_cell.angle_alpha   90.00
_cell.angle_beta   90.00
_cell.angle_gamma   90.00
#
_symmetry.space_group_name_H-M   'P 1'
#
loop_
_entity.id
_entity.type
_entity.pdbx_description
1 polymer ?
#
loop_
_entity_poly.entity_id
_entity_poly.type
_entity_poly.pdbx_seq_one_letter_code
_entity_poly.pdbx_strand_id
1 'polypeptide(L)'
;LVFIAGMQVIAIYFTQSRGPALGWLFSLFFMGLLYALCWRKRWLAYTIAVSSVLGAGFLIILNLPGGPLESLRNSPGVGRFGQLLDSESRNAKVRRIIWEGAAELVSPHDPIMYPDGSSDRFNFLRPLIGYGPESMYVAYNPFYPPELTQVEKRNASPDRSHNETWDSLVTGGVLGLGAYLFLFTSVFYYGLKWLGLIAGHRQRNLFLALFLGGGLAGAVAFPIWRGNALLGVGPP
;
A
#
# COMPACT_ATOMS: atom_id res chain seq x y z
N LEU A 1 6.97 12.88 25.20
CA LEU A 1 7.24 12.18 23.93
C LEU A 1 7.31 10.66 24.14
N VAL A 2 8.13 10.14 25.08
CA VAL A 2 8.26 8.68 25.34
C VAL A 2 6.92 8.04 25.72
N PHE A 3 6.14 8.71 26.57
CA PHE A 3 4.81 8.24 26.97
C PHE A 3 3.86 8.14 25.76
N ILE A 4 3.83 9.17 24.91
CA ILE A 4 2.99 9.18 23.69
C ILE A 4 3.41 8.04 22.74
N ALA A 5 4.72 7.85 22.52
CA ALA A 5 5.23 6.77 21.70
C ALA A 5 4.85 5.39 22.29
N GLY A 6 4.94 5.22 23.61
CA GLY A 6 4.49 4.00 24.30
C GLY A 6 2.99 3.73 24.08
N MET A 7 2.13 4.75 24.21
CA MET A 7 0.71 4.61 23.95
C MET A 7 0.41 4.23 22.50
N GLN A 8 1.15 4.79 21.54
CA GLN A 8 1.01 4.42 20.12
C GLN A 8 1.37 2.95 19.86
N VAL A 9 2.46 2.45 20.46
CA VAL A 9 2.86 1.04 20.35
C VAL A 9 1.78 0.11 20.92
N ILE A 10 1.24 0.46 22.09
CA ILE A 10 0.16 -0.29 22.73
C ILE A 10 -1.09 -0.29 21.82
N ALA A 11 -1.46 0.88 21.27
CA ALA A 11 -2.58 0.98 20.33
C ALA A 11 -2.37 0.10 19.09
N ILE A 12 -1.19 0.15 18.46
CA ILE A 12 -0.84 -0.70 17.31
C ILE A 12 -0.94 -2.20 17.67
N TYR A 13 -0.51 -2.58 18.86
CA TYR A 13 -0.62 -3.97 19.33
C TYR A 13 -2.09 -4.40 19.41
N PHE A 14 -2.95 -3.59 20.01
CA PHE A 14 -4.37 -3.90 20.20
C PHE A 14 -5.20 -3.83 18.90
N THR A 15 -4.79 -3.05 17.89
CA THR A 15 -5.49 -3.04 16.60
C THR A 15 -5.44 -4.40 15.89
N GLN A 16 -4.48 -5.27 16.27
CA GLN A 16 -4.22 -6.55 15.59
C GLN A 16 -4.00 -6.43 14.07
N SER A 17 -3.80 -5.21 13.56
CA SER A 17 -3.57 -4.93 12.15
C SER A 17 -2.09 -5.12 11.77
N ARG A 18 -1.86 -5.84 10.67
CA ARG A 18 -0.50 -6.14 10.17
C ARG A 18 0.16 -4.91 9.54
N GLY A 19 -0.61 -4.13 8.77
CA GLY A 19 -0.12 -2.96 8.04
C GLY A 19 0.50 -1.89 8.94
N PRO A 20 -0.22 -1.36 9.93
CA PRO A 20 0.33 -0.39 10.88
C PRO A 20 1.56 -0.89 11.64
N ALA A 21 1.58 -2.18 12.04
CA ALA A 21 2.73 -2.76 12.74
C ALA A 21 3.98 -2.80 11.84
N LEU A 22 3.84 -3.25 10.59
CA LEU A 22 4.93 -3.26 9.62
C LEU A 22 5.38 -1.84 9.24
N GLY A 23 4.43 -0.93 9.03
CA GLY A 23 4.73 0.47 8.76
C GLY A 23 5.51 1.15 9.88
N TRP A 24 5.15 0.87 11.13
CA TRP A 24 5.87 1.37 12.31
C TRP A 24 7.30 0.81 12.37
N LEU A 25 7.49 -0.50 12.18
CA LEU A 25 8.83 -1.12 12.12
C LEU A 25 9.67 -0.54 10.99
N PHE A 26 9.08 -0.38 9.79
CA PHE A 26 9.77 0.23 8.66
C PHE A 26 10.15 1.69 8.93
N SER A 27 9.28 2.45 9.61
CA SER A 27 9.56 3.85 9.98
C SER A 27 10.72 3.94 10.97
N LEU A 28 10.79 3.04 11.97
CA LEU A 28 11.92 2.99 12.90
C LEU A 28 13.23 2.64 12.19
N PHE A 29 13.19 1.65 11.30
CA PHE A 29 14.33 1.29 10.46
C PHE A 29 14.80 2.48 9.63
N PHE A 30 13.89 3.13 8.91
CA PHE A 30 14.21 4.26 8.05
C PHE A 30 14.75 5.46 8.84
N MET A 31 14.14 5.78 9.97
CA MET A 31 14.60 6.83 10.88
C MET A 31 16.02 6.53 11.42
N GLY A 32 16.26 5.29 11.84
CA GLY A 32 17.59 4.86 12.31
C GLY A 32 18.65 4.95 11.22
N LEU A 33 18.29 4.56 9.99
CA LEU A 33 19.18 4.65 8.82
C LEU A 33 19.50 6.11 8.49
N LEU A 34 18.50 7.01 8.44
CA LEU A 34 18.71 8.44 8.24
C LEU A 34 19.61 9.03 9.33
N TYR A 35 19.37 8.68 10.60
CA TYR A 35 20.22 9.08 11.70
C TYR A 35 21.68 8.63 11.50
N ALA A 36 21.89 7.35 11.16
CA ALA A 36 23.21 6.79 10.91
C ALA A 36 23.94 7.50 9.75
N LEU A 37 23.23 7.84 8.69
CA LEU A 37 23.78 8.56 7.53
C LEU A 37 24.11 10.02 7.86
N CYS A 38 23.20 10.76 8.52
CA CYS A 38 23.42 12.17 8.90
C CYS A 38 24.60 12.34 9.87
N TRP A 39 24.71 11.45 10.85
CA TRP A 39 25.81 11.50 11.83
C TRP A 39 27.04 10.65 11.45
N ARG A 40 27.07 10.10 10.22
CA ARG A 40 28.16 9.27 9.70
C ARG A 40 28.56 8.12 10.62
N LYS A 41 27.60 7.55 11.35
CA LYS A 41 27.79 6.40 12.26
C LYS A 41 27.74 5.09 11.49
N ARG A 42 28.83 4.73 10.81
CA ARG A 42 28.92 3.53 9.95
C ARG A 42 28.51 2.25 10.67
N TRP A 43 28.95 2.05 11.93
CA TRP A 43 28.60 0.87 12.71
C TRP A 43 27.08 0.73 12.86
N LEU A 44 26.37 1.85 13.12
CA LEU A 44 24.90 1.86 13.26
C LEU A 44 24.23 1.51 11.92
N ALA A 45 24.72 2.06 10.81
CA ALA A 45 24.20 1.72 9.48
C ALA A 45 24.38 0.23 9.17
N TYR A 46 25.53 -0.37 9.47
CA TYR A 46 25.75 -1.80 9.32
C TYR A 46 24.84 -2.64 10.23
N THR A 47 24.70 -2.27 11.50
CA THR A 47 23.79 -2.96 12.43
C THR A 47 22.36 -2.94 11.92
N ILE A 48 21.86 -1.79 11.46
CA ILE A 48 20.52 -1.65 10.90
C ILE A 48 20.38 -2.52 9.65
N ALA A 49 21.35 -2.48 8.72
CA ALA A 49 21.32 -3.27 7.50
C ALA A 49 21.27 -4.77 7.81
N VAL A 50 22.15 -5.25 8.69
CA VAL A 50 22.18 -6.67 9.10
C VAL A 50 20.88 -7.08 9.79
N SER A 51 20.39 -6.27 10.74
CA SER A 51 19.11 -6.54 11.42
C SER A 51 17.94 -6.61 10.46
N SER A 52 17.94 -5.78 9.39
CA SER A 52 16.90 -5.79 8.36
C SER A 52 16.95 -7.05 7.50
N VAL A 53 18.15 -7.49 7.10
CA VAL A 53 18.32 -8.73 6.36
C VAL A 53 17.88 -9.93 7.20
N LEU A 54 18.27 -9.97 8.47
CA LEU A 54 17.85 -11.03 9.40
C LEU A 54 16.34 -11.01 9.65
N GLY A 55 15.75 -9.83 9.84
CA GLY A 55 14.30 -9.65 9.99
C GLY A 55 13.52 -10.09 8.75
N ALA A 56 13.98 -9.70 7.55
CA ALA A 56 13.39 -10.14 6.30
C ALA A 56 13.51 -11.66 6.12
N GLY A 57 14.68 -12.24 6.39
CA GLY A 57 14.89 -13.68 6.38
C GLY A 57 13.98 -14.42 7.36
N PHE A 58 13.84 -13.91 8.58
CA PHE A 58 12.90 -14.45 9.56
C PHE A 58 11.45 -14.42 9.06
N LEU A 59 11.00 -13.30 8.49
CA LEU A 59 9.64 -13.18 7.92
C LEU A 59 9.42 -14.15 6.76
N ILE A 60 10.41 -14.32 5.89
CA ILE A 60 10.33 -15.29 4.79
C ILE A 60 10.18 -16.71 5.34
N ILE A 61 11.04 -17.13 6.29
CA ILE A 61 11.00 -18.47 6.87
C ILE A 61 9.68 -18.69 7.63
N LEU A 62 9.19 -17.68 8.36
CA LEU A 62 7.91 -17.72 9.06
C LEU A 62 6.72 -17.93 8.11
N ASN A 63 6.81 -17.45 6.87
CA ASN A 63 5.76 -17.59 5.87
C ASN A 63 5.85 -18.87 5.02
N LEU A 64 6.90 -19.69 5.19
CA LEU A 64 7.01 -20.97 4.49
C LEU A 64 6.02 -21.99 5.08
N PRO A 65 5.08 -22.53 4.28
CA PRO A 65 4.22 -23.62 4.71
C PRO A 65 5.05 -24.89 5.00
N GLY A 66 4.79 -25.57 6.12
CA GLY A 66 5.57 -26.74 6.55
C GLY A 66 7.03 -26.42 6.96
N GLY A 67 7.35 -25.15 7.17
CA GLY A 67 8.70 -24.71 7.53
C GLY A 67 9.05 -24.90 9.01
N PRO A 68 10.32 -24.64 9.38
CA PRO A 68 10.81 -24.88 10.76
C PRO A 68 10.13 -23.99 11.81
N LEU A 69 9.46 -22.92 11.42
CA LEU A 69 8.76 -22.00 12.31
C LEU A 69 7.22 -22.18 12.29
N GLU A 70 6.72 -23.33 11.86
CA GLU A 70 5.28 -23.57 11.74
C GLU A 70 4.54 -23.45 13.08
N SER A 71 5.14 -23.89 14.17
CA SER A 71 4.57 -23.72 15.52
C SER A 71 4.40 -22.24 15.89
N LEU A 72 5.37 -21.40 15.51
CA LEU A 72 5.34 -19.96 15.73
C LEU A 72 4.35 -19.27 14.79
N ARG A 73 4.26 -19.76 13.55
CA ARG A 73 3.27 -19.31 12.55
C ARG A 73 1.83 -19.49 13.03
N ASN A 74 1.57 -20.53 13.82
CA ASN A 74 0.24 -20.85 14.35
C ASN A 74 0.00 -20.25 15.75
N SER A 75 0.99 -19.52 16.32
CA SER A 75 0.85 -18.93 17.65
C SER A 75 0.06 -17.62 17.66
N PRO A 76 -0.67 -17.30 18.76
CA PRO A 76 -1.34 -16.02 18.93
C PRO A 76 -0.34 -14.85 18.83
N GLY A 77 -0.69 -13.79 18.13
CA GLY A 77 0.11 -12.56 17.98
C GLY A 77 1.16 -12.63 16.88
N VAL A 78 2.14 -13.53 16.94
CA VAL A 78 3.19 -13.66 15.91
C VAL A 78 2.64 -14.30 14.65
N GLY A 79 1.75 -15.26 14.76
CA GLY A 79 1.17 -15.99 13.62
C GLY A 79 0.50 -15.11 12.57
N ARG A 80 0.02 -13.92 12.97
CA ARG A 80 -0.51 -12.94 12.02
C ARG A 80 0.51 -12.48 10.96
N PHE A 81 1.81 -12.49 11.30
CA PHE A 81 2.89 -12.19 10.36
C PHE A 81 3.29 -13.40 9.50
N GLY A 82 2.96 -14.62 9.93
CA GLY A 82 3.19 -15.85 9.18
C GLY A 82 2.24 -16.07 7.99
N GLN A 83 1.29 -15.16 7.78
CA GLN A 83 0.35 -15.19 6.65
C GLN A 83 0.48 -13.95 5.74
N LEU A 84 1.60 -13.21 5.82
CA LEU A 84 1.81 -11.99 5.01
C LEU A 84 1.90 -12.31 3.52
N LEU A 85 2.50 -13.45 3.17
CA LEU A 85 2.70 -13.88 1.79
C LEU A 85 1.58 -14.81 1.29
N ASP A 86 0.57 -15.07 2.11
CA ASP A 86 -0.56 -15.92 1.76
C ASP A 86 -1.58 -15.12 0.92
N SER A 87 -1.47 -15.27 -0.41
CA SER A 87 -2.38 -14.66 -1.39
C SER A 87 -3.77 -15.32 -1.42
N GLU A 88 -3.90 -16.52 -0.86
CA GLU A 88 -5.16 -17.25 -0.79
C GLU A 88 -5.95 -16.93 0.50
N SER A 89 -5.37 -16.12 1.39
CA SER A 89 -6.11 -15.65 2.55
C SER A 89 -7.39 -14.92 2.13
N ARG A 90 -8.47 -15.12 2.88
CA ARG A 90 -9.77 -14.48 2.59
C ARG A 90 -9.64 -12.97 2.35
N ASN A 91 -8.86 -12.28 3.17
CA ASN A 91 -8.68 -10.83 3.06
C ASN A 91 -7.94 -10.42 1.76
N ALA A 92 -6.93 -11.18 1.34
CA ALA A 92 -6.23 -10.92 0.08
C ALA A 92 -7.15 -11.17 -1.12
N LYS A 93 -7.95 -12.24 -1.07
CA LYS A 93 -8.92 -12.57 -2.11
C LYS A 93 -10.01 -11.50 -2.24
N VAL A 94 -10.60 -11.07 -1.11
CA VAL A 94 -11.60 -9.98 -1.09
C VAL A 94 -11.03 -8.70 -1.72
N ARG A 95 -9.84 -8.26 -1.31
CA ARG A 95 -9.22 -7.06 -1.88
C ARG A 95 -8.97 -7.17 -3.37
N ARG A 96 -8.46 -8.31 -3.84
CA ARG A 96 -8.22 -8.53 -5.27
C ARG A 96 -9.50 -8.38 -6.08
N ILE A 97 -10.60 -8.99 -5.64
CA ILE A 97 -11.90 -8.89 -6.31
C ILE A 97 -12.43 -7.44 -6.27
N ILE A 98 -12.26 -6.73 -5.15
CA ILE A 98 -12.61 -5.30 -5.09
C ILE A 98 -11.81 -4.49 -6.10
N TRP A 99 -10.52 -4.79 -6.32
CA TRP A 99 -9.71 -4.08 -7.30
C TRP A 99 -10.12 -4.37 -8.75
N GLU A 100 -10.65 -5.56 -9.03
CA GLU A 100 -11.23 -5.89 -10.34
C GLU A 100 -12.37 -4.92 -10.68
N GLY A 101 -13.35 -4.77 -9.79
CA GLY A 101 -14.42 -3.80 -9.97
C GLY A 101 -13.94 -2.34 -9.93
N ALA A 102 -12.93 -2.00 -9.12
CA ALA A 102 -12.33 -0.66 -9.12
C ALA A 102 -11.61 -0.34 -10.45
N ALA A 103 -10.97 -1.35 -11.06
CA ALA A 103 -10.32 -1.19 -12.37
C ALA A 103 -11.35 -0.94 -13.47
N GLU A 104 -12.48 -1.63 -13.45
CA GLU A 104 -13.59 -1.38 -14.37
C GLU A 104 -14.17 0.03 -14.17
N LEU A 105 -14.38 0.44 -12.92
CA LEU A 105 -14.91 1.76 -12.57
C LEU A 105 -14.03 2.91 -13.06
N VAL A 106 -12.69 2.79 -12.99
CA VAL A 106 -11.78 3.87 -13.43
C VAL A 106 -11.44 3.79 -14.92
N SER A 107 -11.74 2.67 -15.57
CA SER A 107 -11.57 2.51 -17.01
C SER A 107 -12.70 3.21 -17.77
N PRO A 108 -12.52 3.56 -19.06
CA PRO A 108 -13.63 4.06 -19.87
C PRO A 108 -14.78 3.05 -19.94
N HIS A 109 -15.98 3.47 -19.58
CA HIS A 109 -17.21 2.67 -19.59
C HIS A 109 -18.42 3.52 -19.94
N ASP A 110 -19.59 2.91 -20.12
CA ASP A 110 -20.85 3.62 -20.35
C ASP A 110 -21.23 4.45 -19.11
N PRO A 111 -21.93 5.60 -19.29
CA PRO A 111 -22.33 6.46 -18.17
C PRO A 111 -23.11 5.70 -17.09
N ILE A 112 -22.72 5.88 -15.84
CA ILE A 112 -23.46 5.33 -14.70
C ILE A 112 -24.85 5.95 -14.66
N MET A 113 -25.88 5.10 -14.56
CA MET A 113 -27.27 5.53 -14.36
C MET A 113 -27.57 5.61 -12.87
N TYR A 114 -28.07 6.76 -12.44
CA TYR A 114 -28.47 6.97 -11.05
C TYR A 114 -29.93 6.51 -10.81
N PRO A 115 -30.33 6.29 -9.55
CA PRO A 115 -31.70 5.83 -9.23
C PRO A 115 -32.81 6.78 -9.67
N ASP A 116 -32.49 8.06 -9.87
CA ASP A 116 -33.42 9.09 -10.36
C ASP A 116 -33.59 9.08 -11.89
N GLY A 117 -32.93 8.15 -12.59
CA GLY A 117 -32.94 8.04 -14.04
C GLY A 117 -31.97 8.99 -14.77
N SER A 118 -31.23 9.81 -14.05
CA SER A 118 -30.17 10.63 -14.64
C SER A 118 -28.90 9.80 -14.94
N SER A 119 -28.13 10.22 -15.93
CA SER A 119 -26.84 9.63 -16.26
C SER A 119 -25.69 10.54 -15.84
N ASP A 120 -24.53 9.94 -15.56
CA ASP A 120 -23.32 10.69 -15.25
C ASP A 120 -22.84 11.50 -16.46
N ARG A 121 -23.09 12.82 -16.45
CA ARG A 121 -22.71 13.75 -17.53
C ARG A 121 -21.19 13.92 -17.66
N PHE A 122 -20.44 13.60 -16.61
CA PHE A 122 -18.99 13.75 -16.57
C PHE A 122 -18.25 12.44 -16.82
N ASN A 123 -18.96 11.37 -17.23
CA ASN A 123 -18.37 10.05 -17.40
C ASN A 123 -17.07 10.05 -18.21
N PHE A 124 -17.01 10.81 -19.32
CA PHE A 124 -15.82 10.92 -20.16
C PHE A 124 -14.62 11.58 -19.47
N LEU A 125 -14.84 12.36 -18.41
CA LEU A 125 -13.79 12.99 -17.58
C LEU A 125 -13.41 12.16 -16.36
N ARG A 126 -14.20 11.17 -15.96
CA ARG A 126 -13.97 10.39 -14.75
C ARG A 126 -12.58 9.75 -14.66
N PRO A 127 -12.01 9.21 -15.74
CA PRO A 127 -10.62 8.73 -15.69
C PRO A 127 -9.60 9.81 -15.30
N LEU A 128 -9.87 11.09 -15.60
CA LEU A 128 -8.96 12.19 -15.25
C LEU A 128 -9.22 12.76 -13.86
N ILE A 129 -10.50 13.00 -13.49
CA ILE A 129 -10.88 13.74 -12.27
C ILE A 129 -11.48 12.87 -11.17
N GLY A 130 -11.75 11.60 -11.46
CA GLY A 130 -12.38 10.67 -10.51
C GLY A 130 -13.85 11.00 -10.22
N TYR A 131 -14.38 10.33 -9.23
CA TYR A 131 -15.78 10.45 -8.79
C TYR A 131 -15.96 11.35 -7.56
N GLY A 132 -14.86 11.76 -6.93
CA GLY A 132 -14.87 12.57 -5.71
C GLY A 132 -14.68 11.77 -4.41
N PRO A 133 -14.51 12.46 -3.29
CA PRO A 133 -14.38 11.82 -1.99
C PRO A 133 -15.61 11.00 -1.63
N GLU A 134 -15.41 9.87 -0.93
CA GLU A 134 -16.47 8.98 -0.44
C GLU A 134 -17.44 8.46 -1.52
N SER A 135 -17.08 8.60 -2.80
CA SER A 135 -17.92 8.24 -3.95
C SER A 135 -17.94 6.74 -4.26
N MET A 136 -16.92 6.00 -3.81
CA MET A 136 -16.79 4.59 -4.16
C MET A 136 -18.01 3.79 -3.71
N TYR A 137 -18.57 4.06 -2.54
CA TYR A 137 -19.76 3.39 -2.03
C TYR A 137 -20.96 3.42 -2.99
N VAL A 138 -21.11 4.47 -3.79
CA VAL A 138 -22.21 4.63 -4.77
C VAL A 138 -21.77 4.22 -6.17
N ALA A 139 -20.63 4.74 -6.62
CA ALA A 139 -20.16 4.56 -8.00
C ALA A 139 -19.71 3.12 -8.31
N TYR A 140 -19.30 2.37 -7.30
CA TYR A 140 -18.82 1.00 -7.43
C TYR A 140 -19.94 -0.03 -7.67
N ASN A 141 -21.18 0.26 -7.27
CA ASN A 141 -22.26 -0.71 -7.31
C ASN A 141 -22.52 -1.36 -8.70
N PRO A 142 -22.47 -0.63 -9.83
CA PRO A 142 -22.62 -1.25 -11.15
C PRO A 142 -21.47 -2.20 -11.52
N PHE A 143 -20.30 -2.04 -10.89
CA PHE A 143 -19.07 -2.79 -11.16
C PHE A 143 -18.76 -3.81 -10.06
N TYR A 144 -19.73 -4.08 -9.19
CA TYR A 144 -19.58 -5.05 -8.09
C TYR A 144 -19.42 -6.47 -8.64
N PRO A 145 -18.23 -7.12 -8.49
CA PRO A 145 -18.02 -8.46 -9.00
C PRO A 145 -18.90 -9.48 -8.25
N PRO A 146 -19.64 -10.36 -8.94
CA PRO A 146 -20.51 -11.35 -8.30
C PRO A 146 -19.78 -12.28 -7.34
N GLU A 147 -18.50 -12.57 -7.61
CA GLU A 147 -17.65 -13.45 -6.80
C GLU A 147 -17.42 -12.88 -5.39
N LEU A 148 -17.52 -11.56 -5.22
CA LEU A 148 -17.37 -10.91 -3.92
C LEU A 148 -18.45 -11.36 -2.94
N THR A 149 -19.66 -11.69 -3.42
CA THR A 149 -20.75 -12.19 -2.58
C THR A 149 -20.45 -13.53 -1.91
N GLN A 150 -19.52 -14.31 -2.47
CA GLN A 150 -19.13 -15.62 -1.93
C GLN A 150 -18.09 -15.54 -0.82
N VAL A 151 -17.33 -14.45 -0.78
CA VAL A 151 -16.18 -14.30 0.14
C VAL A 151 -16.39 -13.20 1.17
N GLU A 152 -17.28 -12.24 0.91
CA GLU A 152 -17.60 -11.13 1.82
C GLU A 152 -18.94 -11.38 2.54
N LYS A 153 -19.24 -10.56 3.54
CA LYS A 153 -20.54 -10.62 4.24
C LYS A 153 -21.66 -10.23 3.29
N ARG A 154 -22.83 -10.83 3.50
CA ARG A 154 -24.02 -10.50 2.71
C ARG A 154 -24.34 -9.00 2.83
N ASN A 155 -24.61 -8.35 1.71
CA ASN A 155 -24.90 -6.90 1.60
C ASN A 155 -23.73 -5.98 2.00
N ALA A 156 -22.49 -6.49 2.01
CA ALA A 156 -21.33 -5.64 2.16
C ALA A 156 -21.08 -4.89 0.84
N SER A 157 -21.10 -3.56 0.87
CA SER A 157 -20.64 -2.71 -0.23
C SER A 157 -19.31 -2.09 0.18
N PRO A 158 -18.26 -2.21 -0.64
CA PRO A 158 -16.97 -1.61 -0.33
C PRO A 158 -17.08 -0.08 -0.31
N ASP A 159 -16.68 0.53 0.81
CA ASP A 159 -16.53 1.97 0.93
C ASP A 159 -15.18 2.45 0.36
N ARG A 160 -14.21 1.55 0.30
CA ARG A 160 -12.83 1.76 -0.19
C ARG A 160 -12.29 0.52 -0.89
N SER A 161 -11.30 0.73 -1.75
CA SER A 161 -10.55 -0.38 -2.35
C SER A 161 -9.54 -1.03 -1.39
N HIS A 162 -9.26 -0.40 -0.24
CA HIS A 162 -8.18 -0.76 0.69
C HIS A 162 -6.79 -0.76 0.04
N ASN A 163 -6.61 0.07 -0.97
CA ASN A 163 -5.36 0.34 -1.66
C ASN A 163 -5.34 1.80 -2.08
N GLU A 164 -4.40 2.57 -1.54
CA GLU A 164 -4.33 4.03 -1.72
C GLU A 164 -4.24 4.45 -3.19
N THR A 165 -3.61 3.64 -4.04
CA THR A 165 -3.53 3.96 -5.47
C THR A 165 -4.88 3.86 -6.15
N TRP A 166 -5.64 2.78 -5.89
CA TRP A 166 -7.00 2.62 -6.39
C TRP A 166 -7.94 3.66 -5.79
N ASP A 167 -7.83 3.94 -4.49
CA ASP A 167 -8.62 4.96 -3.81
C ASP A 167 -8.36 6.35 -4.41
N SER A 168 -7.09 6.69 -4.70
CA SER A 168 -6.72 7.94 -5.37
C SER A 168 -7.27 8.02 -6.80
N LEU A 169 -7.24 6.91 -7.55
CA LEU A 169 -7.80 6.84 -8.91
C LEU A 169 -9.33 6.98 -8.91
N VAL A 170 -10.02 6.31 -7.99
CA VAL A 170 -11.49 6.41 -7.89
C VAL A 170 -11.90 7.81 -7.46
N THR A 171 -11.23 8.40 -6.48
CA THR A 171 -11.63 9.71 -5.93
C THR A 171 -11.18 10.89 -6.78
N GLY A 172 -9.96 10.86 -7.32
CA GLY A 172 -9.34 12.00 -8.01
C GLY A 172 -8.88 11.74 -9.44
N GLY A 173 -9.10 10.53 -9.96
CA GLY A 173 -8.61 10.13 -11.27
C GLY A 173 -7.10 10.17 -11.39
N VAL A 174 -6.60 10.19 -12.60
CA VAL A 174 -5.16 10.29 -12.89
C VAL A 174 -4.57 11.59 -12.33
N LEU A 175 -5.34 12.69 -12.31
CA LEU A 175 -4.88 13.97 -11.74
C LEU A 175 -4.73 13.88 -10.22
N GLY A 176 -5.67 13.24 -9.52
CA GLY A 176 -5.58 13.01 -8.08
C GLY A 176 -4.41 12.11 -7.70
N LEU A 177 -4.22 11.00 -8.42
CA LEU A 177 -3.06 10.13 -8.23
C LEU A 177 -1.75 10.86 -8.52
N GLY A 178 -1.70 11.67 -9.60
CA GLY A 178 -0.53 12.50 -9.92
C GLY A 178 -0.20 13.49 -8.80
N ALA A 179 -1.20 14.18 -8.26
CA ALA A 179 -1.03 15.09 -7.13
C ALA A 179 -0.56 14.36 -5.85
N TYR A 180 -1.10 13.19 -5.57
CA TYR A 180 -0.67 12.32 -4.47
C TYR A 180 0.80 11.93 -4.60
N LEU A 181 1.21 11.38 -5.74
CA LEU A 181 2.60 11.00 -5.99
C LEU A 181 3.56 12.20 -5.95
N PHE A 182 3.13 13.36 -6.48
CA PHE A 182 3.90 14.59 -6.43
C PHE A 182 4.10 15.05 -4.98
N LEU A 183 3.06 15.02 -4.16
CA LEU A 183 3.13 15.39 -2.74
C LEU A 183 4.15 14.50 -2.00
N PHE A 184 4.02 13.18 -2.12
CA PHE A 184 4.94 12.24 -1.46
C PHE A 184 6.38 12.41 -1.95
N THR A 185 6.59 12.50 -3.27
CA THR A 185 7.91 12.74 -3.84
C THR A 185 8.52 14.04 -3.29
N SER A 186 7.72 15.09 -3.19
CA SER A 186 8.16 16.39 -2.66
C SER A 186 8.52 16.32 -1.19
N VAL A 187 7.70 15.69 -0.36
CA VAL A 187 7.96 15.53 1.08
C VAL A 187 9.28 14.79 1.32
N PHE A 188 9.48 13.66 0.64
CA PHE A 188 10.71 12.89 0.77
C PHE A 188 11.93 13.66 0.22
N TYR A 189 11.79 14.31 -0.95
CA TYR A 189 12.85 15.08 -1.55
C TYR A 189 13.32 16.24 -0.64
N TYR A 190 12.39 17.07 -0.19
CA TYR A 190 12.72 18.21 0.66
C TYR A 190 13.18 17.77 2.05
N GLY A 191 12.59 16.71 2.62
CA GLY A 191 13.04 16.12 3.88
C GLY A 191 14.52 15.70 3.80
N LEU A 192 14.90 14.93 2.77
CA LEU A 192 16.28 14.50 2.56
C LEU A 192 17.23 15.67 2.24
N LYS A 193 16.74 16.68 1.52
CA LYS A 193 17.48 17.89 1.24
C LYS A 193 17.77 18.69 2.52
N TRP A 194 16.81 18.87 3.39
CA TRP A 194 16.98 19.56 4.69
C TRP A 194 17.91 18.80 5.63
N LEU A 195 17.92 17.48 5.56
CA LEU A 195 18.88 16.64 6.27
C LEU A 195 20.30 16.67 5.67
N GLY A 196 20.52 17.41 4.58
CA GLY A 196 21.82 17.52 3.91
C GLY A 196 22.23 16.29 3.10
N LEU A 197 21.31 15.32 2.90
CA LEU A 197 21.58 14.10 2.13
C LEU A 197 21.46 14.32 0.62
N ILE A 198 20.72 15.35 0.20
CA ILE A 198 20.62 15.80 -1.19
C ILE A 198 21.21 17.21 -1.28
N ALA A 199 22.50 17.30 -1.62
CA ALA A 199 23.22 18.57 -1.71
C ALA A 199 23.44 19.06 -3.14
N GLY A 200 23.37 18.16 -4.14
CA GLY A 200 23.69 18.51 -5.53
C GLY A 200 22.84 17.77 -6.56
N HIS A 201 23.06 18.09 -7.83
CA HIS A 201 22.31 17.53 -8.95
C HIS A 201 22.40 15.99 -9.04
N ARG A 202 23.57 15.42 -8.73
CA ARG A 202 23.77 13.97 -8.77
C ARG A 202 22.89 13.24 -7.76
N GLN A 203 22.86 13.73 -6.51
CA GLN A 203 22.04 13.13 -5.45
C GLN A 203 20.54 13.32 -5.74
N ARG A 204 20.14 14.48 -6.26
CA ARG A 204 18.76 14.71 -6.70
C ARG A 204 18.35 13.72 -7.78
N ASN A 205 19.15 13.58 -8.83
CA ASN A 205 18.83 12.69 -9.94
C ASN A 205 18.81 11.23 -9.50
N LEU A 206 19.71 10.84 -8.59
CA LEU A 206 19.72 9.50 -7.99
C LEU A 206 18.44 9.27 -7.18
N PHE A 207 18.04 10.24 -6.34
CA PHE A 207 16.79 10.14 -5.57
C PHE A 207 15.58 9.95 -6.50
N LEU A 208 15.45 10.80 -7.52
CA LEU A 208 14.33 10.70 -8.46
C LEU A 208 14.34 9.37 -9.23
N ALA A 209 15.50 8.91 -9.68
CA ALA A 209 15.64 7.64 -10.37
C ALA A 209 15.28 6.45 -9.47
N LEU A 210 15.72 6.43 -8.22
CA LEU A 210 15.41 5.37 -7.26
C LEU A 210 13.96 5.41 -6.78
N PHE A 211 13.43 6.59 -6.52
CA PHE A 211 12.08 6.76 -5.98
C PHE A 211 11.03 6.49 -7.05
N LEU A 212 11.10 7.19 -8.18
CA LEU A 212 10.13 7.01 -9.27
C LEU A 212 10.42 5.73 -10.06
N GLY A 213 11.68 5.45 -10.35
CA GLY A 213 12.08 4.24 -11.08
C GLY A 213 11.84 2.97 -10.26
N GLY A 214 12.10 3.00 -8.96
CA GLY A 214 11.81 1.89 -8.05
C GLY A 214 10.30 1.63 -7.93
N GLY A 215 9.50 2.69 -7.81
CA GLY A 215 8.04 2.59 -7.83
C GLY A 215 7.52 1.99 -9.14
N LEU A 216 7.99 2.49 -10.27
CA LEU A 216 7.60 1.97 -11.59
C LEU A 216 8.06 0.52 -11.79
N ALA A 217 9.30 0.20 -11.41
CA ALA A 217 9.81 -1.18 -11.50
C ALA A 217 8.98 -2.13 -10.62
N GLY A 218 8.60 -1.73 -9.41
CA GLY A 218 7.69 -2.49 -8.55
C GLY A 218 6.32 -2.69 -9.16
N ALA A 219 5.75 -1.64 -9.75
CA ALA A 219 4.46 -1.68 -10.44
C ALA A 219 4.44 -2.64 -11.66
N VAL A 220 5.58 -2.92 -12.26
CA VAL A 220 5.71 -3.87 -13.38
C VAL A 220 6.16 -5.26 -12.91
N ALA A 221 7.21 -5.33 -12.10
CA ALA A 221 7.81 -6.60 -11.70
C ALA A 221 6.89 -7.42 -10.78
N PHE A 222 6.16 -6.77 -9.87
CA PHE A 222 5.31 -7.46 -8.92
C PHE A 222 4.10 -8.17 -9.57
N PRO A 223 3.36 -7.56 -10.53
CA PRO A 223 2.32 -8.25 -11.29
C PRO A 223 2.83 -9.43 -12.09
N ILE A 224 3.98 -9.27 -12.76
CA ILE A 224 4.59 -10.35 -13.55
C ILE A 224 4.93 -11.54 -12.63
N TRP A 225 5.57 -11.26 -11.49
CA TRP A 225 5.93 -12.30 -10.53
C TRP A 225 4.72 -13.04 -9.95
N ARG A 226 3.62 -12.32 -9.70
CA ARG A 226 2.39 -12.88 -9.11
C ARG A 226 1.35 -13.33 -10.15
N GLY A 227 1.58 -13.11 -11.44
CA GLY A 227 0.64 -13.43 -12.51
C GLY A 227 -0.69 -12.67 -12.45
N ASN A 228 -0.71 -11.48 -11.82
CA ASN A 228 -1.92 -10.65 -11.68
C ASN A 228 -1.59 -9.17 -11.94
N ALA A 229 -2.11 -8.64 -13.06
CA ALA A 229 -1.86 -7.27 -13.50
C ALA A 229 -2.35 -6.20 -12.52
N LEU A 230 -3.41 -6.47 -11.76
CA LEU A 230 -3.98 -5.51 -10.80
C LEU A 230 -3.03 -5.21 -9.62
N LEU A 231 -2.12 -6.14 -9.30
CA LEU A 231 -1.12 -5.94 -8.26
C LEU A 231 -0.07 -4.89 -8.61
N GLY A 232 0.05 -4.50 -9.88
CA GLY A 232 0.94 -3.41 -10.32
C GLY A 232 0.47 -2.03 -9.90
N VAL A 233 -0.79 -1.89 -9.54
CA VAL A 233 -1.35 -0.63 -9.05
C VAL A 233 -1.05 -0.41 -7.56
N GLY A 234 -0.57 -1.43 -6.88
CA GLY A 234 -0.10 -1.39 -5.50
C GLY A 234 -0.25 -2.74 -4.80
N PRO A 235 0.66 -3.08 -3.89
CA PRO A 235 0.51 -4.27 -3.08
C PRO A 235 -0.64 -4.11 -2.08
N PRO A 236 -1.26 -5.21 -1.67
CA PRO A 236 -2.28 -5.20 -0.62
C PRO A 236 -1.71 -4.78 0.73
#